data_62bf188272c661969588d2c78d7da954
#
_entry.id   62bf188272c661969588d2c78d7da954
#
_cell.length_a   1.000
_cell.length_b   1.000
_cell.length_c   1.000
_cell.angle_alpha   90.00
_cell.angle_beta   90.00
_cell.angle_gamma   90.00
#
_symmetry.space_group_name_H-M   'P 1'
#
loop_
_entity.id
_entity.type
_entity.pdbx_description
1 polymer ?
#
loop_
_entity_poly.entity_id
_entity_poly.type
_entity_poly.pdbx_seq_one_letter_code
_entity_poly.pdbx_strand_id
1 'polypeptide(L)'
;MRVIDETTSKMHFDPKAKPKGMLRIVLAMKNSVRAISWLVKNESAFRQELILLILAAGVLAFWSIPYMEKAILLSSILFVLFAEIINTAIEVTIDRIGKEIHPLSGLAKDL
;
A
#
# COMPACT_ATOMS: atom_id res chain seq x y z
N MET A 1 1.76 -3.66 15.53
CA MET A 1 1.12 -4.82 14.96
C MET A 1 2.09 -5.62 14.11
N ARG A 2 1.95 -6.86 14.18
CA ARG A 2 2.88 -7.75 13.56
C ARG A 2 2.33 -8.29 12.26
N VAL A 3 2.99 -8.05 11.19
CA VAL A 3 2.55 -8.49 9.86
C VAL A 3 3.19 -9.81 9.47
N ILE A 4 4.37 -10.08 9.97
CA ILE A 4 5.07 -11.32 9.64
C ILE A 4 4.43 -12.49 10.36
N ASP A 5 3.95 -13.43 9.61
CA ASP A 5 3.41 -14.68 10.10
C ASP A 5 4.39 -15.81 9.80
N GLU A 6 3.99 -17.02 10.12
CA GLU A 6 4.82 -18.19 9.86
C GLU A 6 5.08 -18.40 8.37
N THR A 7 4.10 -18.08 7.55
CA THR A 7 4.24 -18.19 6.10
C THR A 7 5.32 -17.25 5.59
N THR A 8 5.31 -16.01 6.08
CA THR A 8 6.34 -15.03 5.74
C THR A 8 7.69 -15.49 6.24
N SER A 9 7.74 -16.05 7.44
CA SER A 9 8.95 -16.59 8.03
C SER A 9 9.51 -17.74 7.23
N LYS A 10 8.64 -18.63 6.74
CA LYS A 10 9.03 -19.76 5.90
C LYS A 10 9.48 -19.32 4.51
N MET A 11 8.91 -18.23 4.04
CA MET A 11 9.32 -17.61 2.79
C MET A 11 10.51 -16.69 3.00
N HIS A 12 11.09 -16.73 4.17
CA HIS A 12 12.25 -15.97 4.53
C HIS A 12 13.31 -16.09 3.47
N PHE A 13 13.76 -15.00 2.98
CA PHE A 13 14.75 -15.05 1.94
C PHE A 13 16.16 -15.04 2.52
N ASP A 14 17.02 -15.82 1.92
CA ASP A 14 18.43 -15.87 2.24
C ASP A 14 19.14 -14.79 1.40
N PRO A 15 19.87 -13.85 2.01
CA PRO A 15 20.60 -12.83 1.26
C PRO A 15 21.56 -13.41 0.22
N LYS A 16 22.05 -14.63 0.45
CA LYS A 16 22.95 -15.30 -0.49
C LYS A 16 22.20 -15.96 -1.65
N ALA A 17 20.92 -16.21 -1.49
CA ALA A 17 20.09 -16.91 -2.46
C ALA A 17 18.95 -16.03 -2.96
N LYS A 18 19.22 -14.74 -3.19
CA LYS A 18 18.21 -13.83 -3.68
C LYS A 18 17.65 -14.28 -5.02
N PRO A 19 16.30 -14.31 -5.15
CA PRO A 19 15.70 -14.62 -6.44
C PRO A 19 16.13 -13.61 -7.50
N LYS A 20 16.26 -14.08 -8.73
CA LYS A 20 16.66 -13.24 -9.86
C LYS A 20 15.67 -13.42 -11.01
N GLY A 21 15.60 -12.42 -11.88
CA GLY A 21 14.83 -12.45 -13.09
C GLY A 21 13.34 -12.61 -12.84
N MET A 22 12.69 -13.51 -13.58
CA MET A 22 11.24 -13.69 -13.53
C MET A 22 10.74 -14.13 -12.15
N LEU A 23 11.49 -14.97 -11.46
CA LEU A 23 11.12 -15.41 -10.12
C LEU A 23 11.04 -14.22 -9.15
N ARG A 24 11.97 -13.30 -9.24
CA ARG A 24 11.98 -12.09 -8.43
C ARG A 24 10.71 -11.27 -8.67
N ILE A 25 10.32 -11.13 -9.92
CA ILE A 25 9.10 -10.37 -10.28
C ILE A 25 7.86 -11.06 -9.73
N VAL A 26 7.76 -12.37 -9.89
CA VAL A 26 6.61 -13.13 -9.38
C VAL A 26 6.49 -13.02 -7.87
N LEU A 27 7.61 -13.14 -7.15
CA LEU A 27 7.59 -13.02 -5.69
C LEU A 27 7.23 -11.61 -5.24
N ALA A 28 7.75 -10.59 -5.94
CA ALA A 28 7.40 -9.22 -5.65
C ALA A 28 5.91 -8.96 -5.85
N MET A 29 5.32 -9.50 -6.91
CA MET A 29 3.89 -9.39 -7.16
C MET A 29 3.06 -10.09 -6.09
N LYS A 30 3.47 -11.26 -5.66
CA LYS A 30 2.79 -11.97 -4.56
C LYS A 30 2.81 -11.16 -3.28
N ASN A 31 3.95 -10.56 -2.96
CA ASN A 31 4.08 -9.72 -1.78
C ASN A 31 3.20 -8.48 -1.86
N SER A 32 3.14 -7.85 -3.03
CA SER A 32 2.29 -6.67 -3.24
C SER A 32 0.82 -7.02 -3.11
N VAL A 33 0.36 -8.12 -3.69
CA VAL A 33 -1.02 -8.57 -3.59
C VAL A 33 -1.39 -8.86 -2.13
N ARG A 34 -0.50 -9.49 -1.39
CA ARG A 34 -0.72 -9.77 0.03
C ARG A 34 -0.85 -8.48 0.83
N ALA A 35 0.04 -7.52 0.60
CA ALA A 35 0.02 -6.24 1.29
C ALA A 35 -1.25 -5.45 0.98
N ILE A 36 -1.65 -5.39 -0.28
CA ILE A 36 -2.88 -4.71 -0.68
C ILE A 36 -4.10 -5.40 -0.08
N SER A 37 -4.11 -6.71 -0.07
CA SER A 37 -5.18 -7.50 0.56
C SER A 37 -5.32 -7.16 2.04
N TRP A 38 -4.19 -7.02 2.74
CA TRP A 38 -4.18 -6.63 4.14
C TRP A 38 -4.75 -5.22 4.32
N LEU A 39 -4.34 -4.27 3.46
CA LEU A 39 -4.84 -2.90 3.51
C LEU A 39 -6.34 -2.85 3.31
N VAL A 40 -6.87 -3.59 2.35
CA VAL A 40 -8.30 -3.65 2.08
C VAL A 40 -9.06 -4.17 3.30
N LYS A 41 -8.51 -5.14 4.00
CA LYS A 41 -9.16 -5.73 5.16
C LYS A 41 -9.07 -4.88 6.42
N ASN A 42 -7.98 -4.15 6.59
CA ASN A 42 -7.67 -3.52 7.87
C ASN A 42 -7.72 -1.99 7.87
N GLU A 43 -7.63 -1.36 6.70
CA GLU A 43 -7.61 0.10 6.59
C GLU A 43 -8.85 0.62 5.87
N SER A 44 -9.77 1.22 6.63
CA SER A 44 -11.00 1.73 6.05
C SER A 44 -10.76 2.88 5.07
N ALA A 45 -9.80 3.75 5.36
CA ALA A 45 -9.45 4.85 4.47
C ALA A 45 -8.98 4.31 3.11
N PHE A 46 -8.14 3.29 3.12
CA PHE A 46 -7.67 2.68 1.89
C PHE A 46 -8.83 2.07 1.09
N ARG A 47 -9.77 1.38 1.75
CA ARG A 47 -10.95 0.83 1.08
C ARG A 47 -11.77 1.92 0.41
N GLN A 48 -12.03 3.01 1.12
CA GLN A 48 -12.82 4.13 0.59
C GLN A 48 -12.16 4.74 -0.63
N GLU A 49 -10.85 4.94 -0.58
CA GLU A 49 -10.11 5.52 -1.70
C GLU A 49 -10.01 4.57 -2.88
N LEU A 50 -9.90 3.27 -2.63
CA LEU A 50 -9.92 2.29 -3.70
C LEU A 50 -11.27 2.26 -4.42
N ILE A 51 -12.36 2.33 -3.66
CA ILE A 51 -13.70 2.42 -4.23
C ILE A 51 -13.84 3.70 -5.05
N LEU A 52 -13.35 4.81 -4.52
CA LEU A 52 -13.35 6.08 -5.22
C LEU A 52 -12.58 6.01 -6.54
N LEU A 53 -11.43 5.35 -6.54
CA LEU A 53 -10.63 5.15 -7.75
C LEU A 53 -11.41 4.36 -8.80
N ILE A 54 -12.08 3.29 -8.40
CA ILE A 54 -12.87 2.46 -9.31
C ILE A 54 -14.02 3.26 -9.90
N LEU A 55 -14.75 4.00 -9.06
CA LEU A 55 -15.84 4.84 -9.52
C LEU A 55 -15.35 5.96 -10.44
N ALA A 56 -14.25 6.60 -10.09
CA ALA A 56 -13.67 7.65 -10.91
C ALA A 56 -13.20 7.12 -12.27
N ALA A 57 -12.58 5.95 -12.29
CA ALA A 57 -12.16 5.32 -13.54
C ALA A 57 -13.36 5.02 -14.44
N GLY A 58 -14.46 4.55 -13.86
CA GLY A 58 -15.69 4.31 -14.60
C GLY A 58 -16.29 5.59 -15.18
N VAL A 59 -16.38 6.64 -14.36
CA VAL A 59 -16.87 7.94 -14.81
C VAL A 59 -16.00 8.51 -15.94
N LEU A 60 -14.69 8.49 -15.74
CA LEU A 60 -13.75 9.05 -16.73
C LEU A 60 -13.75 8.26 -18.03
N ALA A 61 -14.04 6.97 -17.99
CA ALA A 61 -14.13 6.16 -19.20
C ALA A 61 -15.24 6.64 -20.15
N PHE A 62 -16.32 7.18 -19.59
CA PHE A 62 -17.49 7.64 -20.36
C PHE A 62 -17.63 9.15 -20.46
N TRP A 63 -16.74 9.88 -19.80
CA TRP A 63 -16.78 11.34 -19.82
C TRP A 63 -16.01 11.88 -21.01
N SER A 64 -16.62 12.82 -21.72
CA SER A 64 -16.04 13.41 -22.95
C SER A 64 -15.10 14.57 -22.60
N ILE A 65 -14.00 14.27 -21.96
CA ILE A 65 -12.95 15.25 -21.68
C ILE A 65 -11.64 14.77 -22.33
N PRO A 66 -10.69 15.69 -22.55
CA PRO A 66 -9.39 15.32 -23.13
C PRO A 66 -8.67 14.25 -22.31
N TYR A 67 -7.94 13.39 -23.00
CA TYR A 67 -7.20 12.31 -22.33
C TYR A 67 -6.19 12.83 -21.32
N MET A 68 -5.60 13.99 -21.58
CA MET A 68 -4.65 14.58 -20.65
C MET A 68 -5.31 14.91 -19.31
N GLU A 69 -6.53 15.44 -19.33
CA GLU A 69 -7.27 15.73 -18.11
C GLU A 69 -7.66 14.45 -17.36
N LYS A 70 -8.04 13.41 -18.10
CA LYS A 70 -8.31 12.10 -17.51
C LYS A 70 -7.06 11.56 -16.80
N ALA A 71 -5.91 11.66 -17.44
CA ALA A 71 -4.65 11.19 -16.88
C ALA A 71 -4.29 11.95 -15.61
N ILE A 72 -4.49 13.27 -15.59
CA ILE A 72 -4.23 14.10 -14.42
C ILE A 72 -5.14 13.70 -13.25
N LEU A 73 -6.43 13.53 -13.51
CA LEU A 73 -7.38 13.17 -12.47
C LEU A 73 -7.08 11.78 -11.87
N LEU A 74 -6.83 10.80 -12.74
CA LEU A 74 -6.49 9.44 -12.26
C LEU A 74 -5.17 9.45 -11.50
N SER A 75 -4.17 10.19 -11.98
CA SER A 75 -2.88 10.31 -11.30
C SER A 75 -3.03 10.92 -9.93
N SER A 76 -3.92 11.90 -9.77
CA SER A 76 -4.18 12.52 -8.47
C SER A 76 -4.75 11.51 -7.47
N ILE A 77 -5.68 10.68 -7.90
CA ILE A 77 -6.27 9.65 -7.04
C ILE A 77 -5.23 8.60 -6.68
N LEU A 78 -4.42 8.17 -7.65
CA LEU A 78 -3.35 7.22 -7.40
C LEU A 78 -2.31 7.78 -6.44
N PHE A 79 -2.03 9.08 -6.51
CA PHE A 79 -1.12 9.74 -5.58
C PHE A 79 -1.67 9.68 -4.14
N VAL A 80 -2.96 9.89 -3.97
CA VAL A 80 -3.58 9.79 -2.64
C VAL A 80 -3.48 8.37 -2.10
N LEU A 81 -3.74 7.36 -2.93
CA LEU A 81 -3.55 5.97 -2.53
C LEU A 81 -2.11 5.67 -2.13
N PHE A 82 -1.16 6.21 -2.89
CA PHE A 82 0.25 6.05 -2.58
C PHE A 82 0.59 6.68 -1.22
N ALA A 83 0.08 7.88 -0.97
CA ALA A 83 0.29 8.54 0.32
C ALA A 83 -0.31 7.73 1.47
N GLU A 84 -1.48 7.13 1.27
CA GLU A 84 -2.11 6.26 2.28
C GLU A 84 -1.27 5.02 2.57
N ILE A 85 -0.70 4.41 1.54
CA ILE A 85 0.17 3.25 1.71
C ILE A 85 1.40 3.63 2.54
N ILE A 86 2.03 4.76 2.24
CA ILE A 86 3.19 5.23 2.98
C ILE A 86 2.81 5.52 4.43
N ASN A 87 1.69 6.19 4.64
CA ASN A 87 1.20 6.50 5.98
C ASN A 87 1.02 5.23 6.81
N THR A 88 0.37 4.23 6.23
CA THR A 88 0.16 2.94 6.90
C THR A 88 1.47 2.23 7.18
N ALA A 89 2.41 2.28 6.24
CA ALA A 89 3.72 1.68 6.43
C ALA A 89 4.46 2.31 7.61
N ILE A 90 4.37 3.64 7.76
CA ILE A 90 4.97 4.35 8.89
C ILE A 90 4.30 3.94 10.20
N GLU A 91 2.98 3.90 10.25
CA GLU A 91 2.24 3.51 11.45
C GLU A 91 2.55 2.08 11.88
N VAL A 92 2.57 1.16 10.94
CA VAL A 92 2.90 -0.24 11.22
C VAL A 92 4.34 -0.35 11.74
N THR A 93 5.26 0.40 11.17
CA THR A 93 6.65 0.41 11.61
C THR A 93 6.77 0.94 13.03
N ILE A 94 6.09 2.02 13.35
CA ILE A 94 6.09 2.61 14.70
C ILE A 94 5.52 1.61 15.71
N ASP A 95 4.42 0.97 15.38
CA ASP A 95 3.77 0.01 16.26
C ASP A 95 4.66 -1.22 16.51
N ARG A 96 5.48 -1.58 15.54
CA ARG A 96 6.44 -2.66 15.70
C ARG A 96 7.60 -2.28 16.63
N ILE A 97 8.06 -1.02 16.56
CA ILE A 97 9.14 -0.54 17.43
C ILE A 97 8.72 -0.62 18.90
N GLY A 98 7.46 -0.24 19.18
CA GLY A 98 6.92 -0.34 20.51
C GLY A 98 5.55 0.31 20.57
N LYS A 99 4.73 -0.16 21.50
CA LYS A 99 3.40 0.40 21.73
C LYS A 99 3.40 1.43 22.84
N GLU A 100 4.58 1.74 23.35
CA GLU A 100 4.74 2.76 24.38
C GLU A 100 4.39 4.12 23.80
N ILE A 101 3.81 4.95 24.65
CA ILE A 101 3.57 6.34 24.26
C ILE A 101 4.91 7.06 24.25
N HIS A 102 5.32 7.49 23.07
CA HIS A 102 6.57 8.21 22.88
C HIS A 102 6.31 9.47 22.06
N PRO A 103 6.85 10.64 22.47
CA PRO A 103 6.60 11.89 21.73
C PRO A 103 6.96 11.85 20.26
N LEU A 104 8.08 11.20 19.90
CA LEU A 104 8.50 11.12 18.51
C LEU A 104 7.58 10.20 17.69
N SER A 105 7.08 9.12 18.29
CA SER A 105 6.11 8.26 17.62
C SER A 105 4.80 8.99 17.37
N GLY A 106 4.34 9.76 18.34
CA GLY A 106 3.16 10.59 18.19
C GLY A 106 3.34 11.63 17.09
N LEU A 107 4.47 12.30 17.07
CA LEU A 107 4.78 13.27 16.03
C LEU A 107 4.76 12.64 14.63
N ALA A 108 5.39 11.47 14.50
CA ALA A 108 5.42 10.75 13.20
C ALA A 108 4.02 10.39 12.72
N LYS A 109 3.14 9.96 13.63
CA LYS A 109 1.77 9.59 13.28
C LYS A 109 0.93 10.81 12.91
N ASP A 110 1.21 11.95 13.52
CA ASP A 110 0.46 13.18 13.27
C ASP A 110 0.88 13.86 11.96
N LEU A 111 2.07 13.57 11.49
CA LEU A 111 2.53 14.13 10.22
C LEU A 111 1.79 13.52 9.04
#